data_032a0cac51e3bba086eceb2785b9bad0
#
_entry.id   032a0cac51e3bba086eceb2785b9bad0
#
_cell.length_a   1.000
_cell.length_b   1.000
_cell.length_c   1.000
_cell.angle_alpha   90.00
_cell.angle_beta   90.00
_cell.angle_gamma   90.00
#
_symmetry.space_group_name_H-M   'P 1'
#
loop_
_entity.id
_entity.type
_entity.pdbx_description
1 polymer ?
#
loop_
_entity_poly.entity_id
_entity_poly.type
_entity_poly.pdbx_seq_one_letter_code
_entity_poly.pdbx_strand_id
1 'polypeptide(L)'
;VTPDKPDLGDAPDSTNSSSSVMTAYPAGGPLGVKANYATVFTGSGTGPYGPLHVNDQVVAHLGKKITGETEADSGTDEDGTNNIRPLADSPNHDLGDDGVVVPLNMPHCRWATFEYSVTVVDPSVNLWVNVWCDWNRDGDWDDTLECTAGFAPEWAVQNQLLFGLPVGLNTINTPAILAWHPQSGPEEIWMRITLSEQPWTGGSAPGKKGNGGSGPKTKYEFGETEDYYFVPDVSFTVCEDFNGDGQINEQDLVDFTAAWLENCSQ
;
A
#
# COMPACT_ATOMS: atom_id res chain seq x y z
N VAL A 1 -12.29 -22.92 1.56
CA VAL A 1 -11.54 -22.10 0.60
C VAL A 1 -11.79 -22.73 -0.76
N THR A 2 -12.46 -22.02 -1.65
CA THR A 2 -12.58 -22.44 -3.05
C THR A 2 -11.30 -22.01 -3.76
N PRO A 3 -10.43 -22.92 -4.19
CA PRO A 3 -9.37 -22.59 -5.12
C PRO A 3 -10.02 -22.16 -6.44
N ASP A 4 -9.42 -21.33 -7.19
CA ASP A 4 -9.77 -20.84 -8.53
C ASP A 4 -10.33 -19.41 -8.61
N LYS A 5 -9.88 -18.49 -7.75
CA LYS A 5 -10.14 -17.08 -8.00
C LYS A 5 -8.82 -16.34 -8.21
N PRO A 6 -8.59 -15.77 -9.38
CA PRO A 6 -7.50 -14.84 -9.57
C PRO A 6 -7.72 -13.62 -8.66
N ASP A 7 -6.63 -13.11 -8.16
CA ASP A 7 -6.62 -11.94 -7.30
C ASP A 7 -5.77 -10.84 -7.92
N LEU A 8 -6.18 -9.59 -7.80
CA LEU A 8 -5.53 -8.45 -8.45
C LEU A 8 -5.36 -7.22 -7.56
N GLY A 9 -6.39 -6.73 -6.96
CA GLY A 9 -6.50 -5.45 -6.25
C GLY A 9 -7.46 -4.48 -6.95
N ASP A 10 -7.83 -3.40 -6.28
CA ASP A 10 -8.96 -2.52 -6.61
C ASP A 10 -8.58 -1.17 -7.20
N ALA A 11 -7.32 -0.73 -7.05
CA ALA A 11 -6.93 0.61 -7.45
C ALA A 11 -7.24 0.90 -8.94
N PRO A 12 -7.73 2.11 -9.25
CA PRO A 12 -8.20 2.45 -10.59
C PRO A 12 -7.11 2.35 -11.66
N ASP A 13 -7.36 1.61 -12.73
CA ASP A 13 -6.39 1.33 -13.79
C ASP A 13 -6.86 1.83 -15.16
N SER A 14 -6.26 2.92 -15.62
CA SER A 14 -6.43 3.39 -17.01
C SER A 14 -5.37 2.86 -17.96
N THR A 15 -4.39 2.10 -17.49
CA THR A 15 -3.28 1.59 -18.31
C THR A 15 -3.68 0.37 -19.11
N ASN A 16 -4.47 -0.51 -18.50
CA ASN A 16 -4.91 -1.78 -19.05
C ASN A 16 -6.43 -1.89 -19.22
N SER A 17 -7.18 -1.02 -18.55
CA SER A 17 -8.62 -0.97 -18.74
C SER A 17 -8.96 -0.59 -20.17
N SER A 18 -9.64 -1.45 -20.87
CA SER A 18 -9.83 -1.38 -22.32
C SER A 18 -10.80 -0.29 -22.79
N SER A 19 -11.51 0.40 -21.90
CA SER A 19 -12.63 1.25 -22.33
C SER A 19 -12.89 2.52 -21.53
N SER A 20 -12.20 2.76 -20.44
CA SER A 20 -12.49 3.92 -19.60
C SER A 20 -11.23 4.57 -19.07
N VAL A 21 -11.16 5.88 -19.12
CA VAL A 21 -10.20 6.65 -18.34
C VAL A 21 -10.75 6.71 -16.92
N MET A 22 -10.03 6.12 -15.98
CA MET A 22 -10.34 6.16 -14.57
C MET A 22 -9.57 7.30 -13.92
N THR A 23 -10.20 7.96 -12.95
CA THR A 23 -9.55 9.00 -12.15
C THR A 23 -9.04 8.40 -10.85
N ALA A 24 -7.81 8.75 -10.47
CA ALA A 24 -7.21 8.27 -9.23
C ALA A 24 -7.94 8.79 -7.99
N TYR A 25 -8.44 10.04 -8.05
CA TYR A 25 -9.04 10.72 -6.90
C TYR A 25 -10.40 11.33 -7.29
N PRO A 26 -11.48 10.56 -7.23
CA PRO A 26 -12.79 11.01 -7.73
C PRO A 26 -13.49 12.03 -6.83
N ALA A 27 -13.24 12.02 -5.52
CA ALA A 27 -13.88 12.93 -4.58
C ALA A 27 -12.85 13.52 -3.60
N GLY A 28 -12.72 14.84 -3.59
CA GLY A 28 -11.78 15.53 -2.70
C GLY A 28 -10.33 15.58 -3.16
N GLY A 29 -9.96 14.82 -4.17
CA GLY A 29 -8.61 14.77 -4.72
C GLY A 29 -8.37 15.79 -5.85
N PRO A 30 -7.16 15.80 -6.43
CA PRO A 30 -6.85 16.60 -7.60
C PRO A 30 -7.78 16.23 -8.75
N LEU A 31 -8.59 17.16 -9.21
CA LEU A 31 -9.57 16.90 -10.28
C LEU A 31 -8.86 16.50 -11.57
N GLY A 32 -9.29 15.38 -12.14
CA GLY A 32 -8.83 14.92 -13.44
C GLY A 32 -7.48 14.23 -13.45
N VAL A 33 -6.93 13.86 -12.29
CA VAL A 33 -5.74 12.99 -12.25
C VAL A 33 -6.12 11.63 -12.80
N LYS A 34 -5.42 11.23 -13.86
CA LYS A 34 -5.61 9.93 -14.47
C LYS A 34 -4.97 8.86 -13.60
N ALA A 35 -5.73 7.84 -13.25
CA ALA A 35 -5.19 6.66 -12.58
C ALA A 35 -4.33 5.84 -13.54
N ASN A 36 -3.10 5.59 -13.14
CA ASN A 36 -2.17 4.72 -13.84
C ASN A 36 -1.65 3.60 -12.92
N TYR A 37 -2.44 3.19 -11.96
CA TYR A 37 -2.13 2.03 -11.13
C TYR A 37 -2.31 0.78 -11.98
N ALA A 38 -1.25 -0.04 -12.08
CA ALA A 38 -1.34 -1.26 -12.85
C ALA A 38 -2.10 -2.32 -12.03
N THR A 39 -3.39 -2.43 -12.22
CA THR A 39 -4.26 -3.35 -11.49
C THR A 39 -4.72 -4.50 -12.37
N VAL A 40 -5.25 -4.21 -13.56
CA VAL A 40 -5.83 -5.23 -14.44
C VAL A 40 -4.78 -6.04 -15.18
N PHE A 41 -4.97 -7.34 -15.25
CA PHE A 41 -4.14 -8.25 -16.04
C PHE A 41 -4.83 -8.68 -17.33
N THR A 42 -4.54 -8.04 -18.43
CA THR A 42 -5.16 -8.38 -19.72
C THR A 42 -4.49 -9.53 -20.46
N GLY A 43 -3.29 -9.94 -20.03
CA GLY A 43 -2.51 -10.99 -20.70
C GLY A 43 -2.04 -10.65 -22.12
N SER A 44 -2.45 -9.52 -22.67
CA SER A 44 -2.10 -9.06 -24.02
C SER A 44 -1.43 -7.68 -23.96
N GLY A 45 -0.62 -7.38 -24.97
CA GLY A 45 0.06 -6.09 -25.04
C GLY A 45 1.45 -6.08 -24.40
N THR A 46 1.93 -4.90 -24.02
CA THR A 46 3.30 -4.64 -23.58
C THR A 46 3.44 -4.31 -22.09
N GLY A 47 2.37 -4.46 -21.30
CA GLY A 47 2.31 -4.04 -19.90
C GLY A 47 2.37 -2.51 -19.73
N PRO A 48 2.40 -2.00 -18.51
CA PRO A 48 2.46 -2.80 -17.28
C PRO A 48 1.18 -3.64 -17.05
N TYR A 49 1.31 -4.80 -16.42
CA TYR A 49 0.19 -5.68 -16.06
C TYR A 49 -0.05 -5.65 -14.57
N GLY A 50 -1.29 -5.78 -14.15
CA GLY A 50 -1.63 -5.96 -12.75
C GLY A 50 -0.96 -7.18 -12.11
N PRO A 51 -0.84 -7.22 -10.79
CA PRO A 51 -0.13 -8.26 -10.03
C PRO A 51 -1.00 -9.51 -9.86
N LEU A 52 -1.44 -10.12 -10.94
CA LEU A 52 -2.34 -11.27 -10.92
C LEU A 52 -1.73 -12.46 -10.19
N HIS A 53 -2.41 -12.91 -9.14
CA HIS A 53 -2.15 -14.14 -8.41
C HIS A 53 -3.06 -15.25 -8.93
N VAL A 54 -2.48 -16.39 -9.32
CA VAL A 54 -3.26 -17.50 -9.89
C VAL A 54 -3.97 -18.30 -8.80
N ASN A 55 -3.31 -18.48 -7.66
CA ASN A 55 -3.84 -19.13 -6.46
C ASN A 55 -4.49 -20.51 -6.70
N ASP A 56 -3.93 -21.31 -7.62
CA ASP A 56 -4.36 -22.72 -7.79
C ASP A 56 -4.28 -23.49 -6.46
N GLN A 57 -3.42 -23.05 -5.56
CA GLN A 57 -3.31 -23.48 -4.17
C GLN A 57 -3.10 -22.27 -3.28
N VAL A 58 -3.84 -22.17 -2.20
CA VAL A 58 -3.62 -21.13 -1.20
C VAL A 58 -2.40 -21.52 -0.34
N VAL A 59 -1.31 -20.81 -0.51
CA VAL A 59 -0.07 -20.95 0.27
C VAL A 59 -0.02 -19.94 1.40
N ALA A 60 -0.34 -18.70 1.11
CA ALA A 60 -0.49 -17.62 2.06
C ALA A 60 -1.33 -16.50 1.43
N HIS A 61 -1.91 -15.67 2.28
CA HIS A 61 -2.64 -14.47 1.88
C HIS A 61 -2.49 -13.38 2.94
N LEU A 62 -2.79 -12.16 2.58
CA LEU A 62 -2.90 -11.05 3.51
C LEU A 62 -4.11 -11.27 4.43
N GLY A 63 -4.13 -10.64 5.59
CA GLY A 63 -5.24 -10.73 6.52
C GLY A 63 -5.72 -12.14 6.89
N LYS A 64 -7.03 -12.26 7.02
CA LYS A 64 -7.75 -13.49 7.43
C LYS A 64 -8.56 -14.09 6.31
N LYS A 65 -8.87 -13.32 5.28
CA LYS A 65 -9.70 -13.71 4.17
C LYS A 65 -8.93 -13.50 2.88
N ILE A 66 -9.33 -14.23 1.88
CA ILE A 66 -8.91 -14.02 0.50
C ILE A 66 -10.18 -13.89 -0.33
N THR A 67 -10.27 -12.85 -1.08
CA THR A 67 -11.29 -12.64 -2.12
C THR A 67 -10.63 -12.79 -3.49
N GLY A 68 -11.41 -12.86 -4.52
CA GLY A 68 -10.87 -13.01 -5.86
C GLY A 68 -11.41 -11.90 -6.74
N GLU A 69 -10.50 -11.24 -7.43
CA GLU A 69 -10.80 -10.14 -8.33
C GLU A 69 -10.32 -10.41 -9.74
N THR A 70 -10.98 -9.85 -10.70
CA THR A 70 -10.65 -10.05 -12.11
C THR A 70 -10.42 -8.75 -12.87
N GLU A 71 -10.69 -7.63 -12.24
CA GLU A 71 -10.58 -6.29 -12.84
C GLU A 71 -10.33 -5.23 -11.76
N ALA A 72 -9.80 -4.10 -12.15
CA ALA A 72 -9.83 -2.90 -11.33
C ALA A 72 -11.29 -2.49 -11.19
N ASP A 73 -11.72 -2.22 -10.03
CA ASP A 73 -13.02 -1.81 -9.53
C ASP A 73 -13.95 -1.05 -10.54
N SER A 74 -14.07 -1.58 -11.73
CA SER A 74 -14.91 -1.07 -12.83
C SER A 74 -16.16 -1.89 -13.05
N GLY A 75 -16.30 -2.99 -12.36
CA GLY A 75 -17.38 -3.94 -12.44
C GLY A 75 -17.94 -4.31 -11.08
N THR A 76 -18.60 -5.43 -11.03
CA THR A 76 -19.09 -6.03 -9.80
C THR A 76 -18.07 -7.04 -9.32
N ASP A 77 -17.40 -6.77 -8.22
CA ASP A 77 -16.47 -7.65 -7.55
C ASP A 77 -17.16 -8.57 -6.53
N GLU A 78 -16.40 -9.13 -5.58
CA GLU A 78 -16.89 -10.09 -4.58
C GLU A 78 -17.92 -9.49 -3.62
N ASP A 79 -17.82 -8.22 -3.29
CA ASP A 79 -18.78 -7.52 -2.43
C ASP A 79 -20.01 -7.06 -3.20
N GLY A 80 -19.98 -7.13 -4.52
CA GLY A 80 -21.08 -6.75 -5.40
C GLY A 80 -21.19 -5.25 -5.63
N THR A 81 -20.16 -4.51 -5.26
CA THR A 81 -20.08 -3.06 -5.31
C THR A 81 -19.13 -2.64 -6.43
N ASN A 82 -19.24 -1.44 -6.93
CA ASN A 82 -18.34 -0.87 -7.93
C ASN A 82 -17.72 0.40 -7.37
N ASN A 83 -16.50 0.32 -6.89
CA ASN A 83 -15.87 1.35 -6.10
C ASN A 83 -15.21 2.45 -6.89
N ILE A 84 -14.95 2.26 -8.14
CA ILE A 84 -14.26 3.26 -8.96
C ILE A 84 -15.19 4.30 -9.53
N ARG A 85 -16.43 3.98 -9.71
CA ARG A 85 -17.37 4.97 -10.21
C ARG A 85 -18.13 5.62 -9.08
N PRO A 86 -17.78 6.87 -8.98
CA PRO A 86 -17.59 7.56 -7.74
C PRO A 86 -18.90 7.82 -7.13
N LEU A 87 -19.01 7.92 -5.95
CA LEU A 87 -20.05 8.57 -5.17
C LEU A 87 -20.96 7.64 -4.38
N ALA A 88 -21.00 6.36 -4.59
CA ALA A 88 -21.83 5.48 -3.79
C ALA A 88 -21.01 4.51 -2.93
N ASP A 89 -19.75 4.29 -3.28
CA ASP A 89 -18.93 3.26 -2.67
C ASP A 89 -17.67 3.83 -2.06
N SER A 90 -17.21 3.21 -1.03
CA SER A 90 -15.92 3.52 -0.46
C SER A 90 -14.86 2.78 -1.25
N PRO A 91 -14.01 3.50 -1.99
CA PRO A 91 -12.90 2.85 -2.69
C PRO A 91 -11.87 2.46 -1.64
N ASN A 92 -12.10 1.44 -0.91
CA ASN A 92 -11.21 1.24 0.18
C ASN A 92 -11.10 -0.17 0.66
N HIS A 93 -11.80 -1.06 0.21
CA HIS A 93 -11.63 -2.44 0.55
C HIS A 93 -12.94 -3.17 0.38
N ASP A 94 -12.85 -4.17 -0.33
CA ASP A 94 -13.84 -5.20 -0.24
C ASP A 94 -13.72 -5.95 1.12
N LEU A 95 -14.51 -6.97 1.31
CA LEU A 95 -14.46 -7.77 2.54
C LEU A 95 -13.15 -8.58 2.68
N GLY A 96 -12.30 -8.58 1.65
CA GLY A 96 -11.03 -9.26 1.59
C GLY A 96 -9.86 -8.41 2.03
N ASP A 97 -9.89 -7.11 1.79
CA ASP A 97 -8.83 -6.18 2.16
C ASP A 97 -8.73 -6.02 3.68
N ASP A 98 -8.29 -7.09 4.35
CA ASP A 98 -8.22 -7.15 5.81
C ASP A 98 -6.80 -7.37 6.36
N GLY A 99 -5.78 -7.26 5.49
CA GLY A 99 -4.38 -7.38 5.87
C GLY A 99 -3.80 -6.19 6.57
N VAL A 100 -4.31 -4.99 6.30
CA VAL A 100 -3.86 -3.74 6.93
C VAL A 100 -5.01 -3.01 7.60
N VAL A 101 -4.79 -2.48 8.79
CA VAL A 101 -5.78 -1.67 9.50
C VAL A 101 -5.51 -0.20 9.24
N VAL A 102 -6.36 0.44 8.48
CA VAL A 102 -6.27 1.87 8.17
C VAL A 102 -7.16 2.73 9.08
N PRO A 103 -6.86 4.02 9.31
CA PRO A 103 -5.72 4.77 8.77
C PRO A 103 -4.39 4.39 9.45
N LEU A 104 -3.30 4.53 8.70
CA LEU A 104 -1.94 4.32 9.20
C LEU A 104 -1.33 5.63 9.67
N ASN A 105 -0.51 5.57 10.73
CA ASN A 105 0.26 6.71 11.18
C ASN A 105 1.50 6.87 10.30
N MET A 106 1.48 7.87 9.43
CA MET A 106 2.51 8.16 8.43
C MET A 106 2.87 9.64 8.42
N PRO A 107 3.60 10.15 9.41
CA PRO A 107 3.89 11.58 9.52
C PRO A 107 4.83 12.06 8.41
N HIS A 108 4.58 13.26 7.90
CA HIS A 108 5.33 13.85 6.79
C HIS A 108 6.83 13.89 7.04
N CYS A 109 7.60 13.32 6.11
CA CYS A 109 9.06 13.30 6.13
C CYS A 109 9.67 12.74 7.42
N ARG A 110 9.02 11.76 8.01
CA ARG A 110 9.51 11.03 9.18
C ARG A 110 9.45 9.53 8.95
N TRP A 111 10.35 8.83 9.61
CA TRP A 111 10.37 7.38 9.59
C TRP A 111 9.20 6.83 10.39
N ALA A 112 8.48 5.92 9.78
CA ALA A 112 7.36 5.21 10.38
C ALA A 112 7.43 3.73 10.04
N THR A 113 6.77 2.91 10.83
CA THR A 113 6.50 1.51 10.55
C THR A 113 5.01 1.26 10.74
N PHE A 114 4.45 0.27 10.09
CA PHE A 114 3.10 -0.18 10.38
C PHE A 114 3.03 -1.71 10.40
N GLU A 115 2.00 -2.20 11.03
CA GLU A 115 1.71 -3.63 11.10
C GLU A 115 0.78 -4.05 9.98
N TYR A 116 1.02 -5.24 9.45
CA TYR A 116 0.14 -5.94 8.54
C TYR A 116 0.04 -7.41 8.92
N SER A 117 -1.00 -8.06 8.47
CA SER A 117 -1.28 -9.45 8.81
C SER A 117 -1.09 -10.36 7.60
N VAL A 118 -0.53 -11.54 7.84
CA VAL A 118 -0.39 -12.60 6.82
C VAL A 118 -0.86 -13.91 7.41
N THR A 119 -1.78 -14.57 6.74
CA THR A 119 -2.17 -15.94 7.04
C THR A 119 -1.34 -16.90 6.20
N VAL A 120 -0.56 -17.75 6.85
CA VAL A 120 0.26 -18.77 6.22
C VAL A 120 -0.42 -20.13 6.28
N VAL A 121 -0.56 -20.78 5.14
CA VAL A 121 -1.09 -22.15 5.01
C VAL A 121 0.03 -23.15 4.77
N ASP A 122 0.98 -22.82 3.89
CA ASP A 122 2.18 -23.63 3.65
C ASP A 122 3.45 -22.82 4.01
N PRO A 123 4.14 -23.17 5.10
CA PRO A 123 5.33 -22.44 5.55
C PRO A 123 6.60 -22.81 4.77
N SER A 124 6.53 -23.67 3.79
CA SER A 124 7.69 -24.09 2.99
C SER A 124 8.09 -23.08 1.91
N VAL A 125 7.22 -22.12 1.62
CA VAL A 125 7.43 -21.09 0.59
C VAL A 125 7.94 -19.81 1.24
N ASN A 126 8.99 -19.23 0.69
CA ASN A 126 9.40 -17.88 1.03
C ASN A 126 8.45 -16.89 0.36
N LEU A 127 8.15 -15.82 1.07
CA LEU A 127 7.22 -14.77 0.60
C LEU A 127 7.91 -13.42 0.62
N TRP A 128 7.49 -12.55 -0.28
CA TRP A 128 7.94 -11.16 -0.33
C TRP A 128 6.76 -10.23 -0.23
N VAL A 129 6.94 -9.17 0.53
CA VAL A 129 5.96 -8.10 0.65
C VAL A 129 6.53 -6.84 0.04
N ASN A 130 5.70 -6.19 -0.75
CA ASN A 130 5.94 -4.87 -1.32
C ASN A 130 4.79 -3.94 -0.98
N VAL A 131 5.11 -2.67 -0.73
CA VAL A 131 4.10 -1.64 -0.49
C VAL A 131 4.41 -0.44 -1.33
N TRP A 132 3.39 0.10 -1.97
CA TRP A 132 3.43 1.36 -2.72
C TRP A 132 2.43 2.34 -2.13
N CYS A 133 2.78 3.62 -2.15
CA CYS A 133 1.90 4.70 -1.71
C CYS A 133 2.03 5.87 -2.69
N ASP A 134 0.94 6.33 -3.24
CA ASP A 134 0.91 7.54 -4.09
C ASP A 134 1.00 8.79 -3.21
N TRP A 135 2.23 9.14 -2.83
CA TRP A 135 2.48 10.21 -1.89
C TRP A 135 2.13 11.58 -2.45
N ASN A 136 2.42 11.82 -3.72
CA ASN A 136 2.24 13.10 -4.40
C ASN A 136 0.86 13.24 -5.06
N ARG A 137 0.09 12.15 -5.08
CA ARG A 137 -1.27 12.06 -5.63
C ARG A 137 -1.33 12.38 -7.13
N ASP A 138 -0.34 11.92 -7.86
CA ASP A 138 -0.29 12.10 -9.33
C ASP A 138 -0.86 10.92 -10.11
N GLY A 139 -1.29 9.88 -9.38
CA GLY A 139 -2.05 8.75 -9.93
C GLY A 139 -1.18 7.60 -10.42
N ASP A 140 0.05 7.48 -9.95
CA ASP A 140 0.87 6.28 -10.12
C ASP A 140 1.76 6.02 -8.88
N TRP A 141 2.66 5.06 -8.96
CA TRP A 141 3.55 4.67 -7.86
C TRP A 141 5.01 4.61 -8.31
N ASP A 142 5.41 5.52 -9.18
CA ASP A 142 6.74 5.49 -9.81
C ASP A 142 7.71 6.56 -9.28
N ASP A 143 7.26 7.41 -8.36
CA ASP A 143 7.98 8.59 -7.94
C ASP A 143 8.84 8.39 -6.68
N THR A 144 9.70 9.37 -6.45
CA THR A 144 10.51 9.47 -5.24
C THR A 144 10.57 10.93 -4.81
N LEU A 145 10.04 11.23 -3.63
CA LEU A 145 9.88 12.57 -3.12
C LEU A 145 11.03 12.93 -2.17
N GLU A 146 11.41 14.19 -2.17
CA GLU A 146 12.50 14.68 -1.34
C GLU A 146 12.00 15.08 0.06
N CYS A 147 12.71 14.62 1.07
CA CYS A 147 12.52 14.96 2.48
C CYS A 147 13.84 15.42 3.09
N THR A 148 13.79 16.18 4.17
CA THR A 148 14.99 16.55 4.91
C THR A 148 15.76 15.36 5.48
N ALA A 149 15.05 14.27 5.78
CA ALA A 149 15.63 13.04 6.33
C ALA A 149 16.09 12.04 5.25
N GLY A 150 15.91 12.34 3.97
CA GLY A 150 16.23 11.43 2.86
C GLY A 150 15.21 11.49 1.75
N PHE A 151 14.98 10.36 1.10
CA PHE A 151 14.02 10.23 0.03
C PHE A 151 12.86 9.34 0.45
N ALA A 152 11.64 9.73 0.11
CA ALA A 152 10.40 8.97 0.27
C ALA A 152 9.99 8.38 -1.08
N PRO A 153 10.42 7.17 -1.42
CA PRO A 153 9.95 6.52 -2.64
C PRO A 153 8.51 6.09 -2.47
N GLU A 154 7.74 6.13 -3.55
CA GLU A 154 6.40 5.57 -3.57
C GLU A 154 6.42 4.05 -3.44
N TRP A 155 7.44 3.38 -3.95
CA TRP A 155 7.73 2.00 -3.55
C TRP A 155 8.31 2.00 -2.13
N ALA A 156 7.43 2.12 -1.15
CA ALA A 156 7.76 2.40 0.24
C ALA A 156 8.37 1.19 0.97
N VAL A 157 7.86 -0.02 0.72
CA VAL A 157 8.45 -1.27 1.22
C VAL A 157 8.93 -2.10 0.04
N GLN A 158 10.23 -2.38 0.02
CA GLN A 158 10.92 -2.99 -1.12
C GLN A 158 11.34 -4.41 -0.83
N ASN A 159 10.56 -5.38 -1.33
CA ASN A 159 10.88 -6.80 -1.24
C ASN A 159 11.22 -7.27 0.19
N GLN A 160 10.39 -6.94 1.17
CA GLN A 160 10.53 -7.47 2.51
C GLN A 160 10.39 -8.99 2.47
N LEU A 161 11.47 -9.69 2.76
CA LEU A 161 11.46 -11.16 2.78
C LEU A 161 10.83 -11.68 4.07
N LEU A 162 9.83 -12.54 3.91
CA LEU A 162 9.21 -13.30 4.99
C LEU A 162 9.62 -14.75 4.87
N PHE A 163 10.26 -15.26 5.88
CA PHE A 163 10.65 -16.67 5.90
C PHE A 163 10.42 -17.29 7.27
N GLY A 164 10.11 -18.56 7.30
CA GLY A 164 9.95 -19.32 8.54
C GLY A 164 8.75 -18.89 9.39
N LEU A 165 7.76 -18.25 8.80
CA LEU A 165 6.54 -17.90 9.49
C LEU A 165 5.75 -19.17 9.88
N PRO A 166 5.19 -19.26 11.08
CA PRO A 166 4.34 -20.38 11.44
C PRO A 166 3.01 -20.37 10.67
N VAL A 167 2.43 -21.54 10.52
CA VAL A 167 1.07 -21.69 9.97
C VAL A 167 0.07 -20.90 10.81
N GLY A 168 -0.85 -20.23 10.15
CA GLY A 168 -1.89 -19.39 10.74
C GLY A 168 -1.64 -17.89 10.55
N LEU A 169 -2.38 -17.08 11.27
CA LEU A 169 -2.30 -15.63 11.19
C LEU A 169 -1.06 -15.11 11.92
N ASN A 170 -0.27 -14.32 11.21
CA ASN A 170 0.95 -13.68 11.71
C ASN A 170 0.80 -12.16 11.58
N THR A 171 1.19 -11.40 12.61
CA THR A 171 1.32 -9.94 12.54
C THR A 171 2.77 -9.58 12.34
N ILE A 172 3.04 -8.72 11.38
CA ILE A 172 4.39 -8.40 10.89
C ILE A 172 4.52 -6.88 10.81
N ASN A 173 5.68 -6.36 11.20
CA ASN A 173 6.00 -4.96 11.01
C ASN A 173 6.72 -4.74 9.68
N THR A 174 6.41 -3.66 8.99
CA THR A 174 7.22 -3.21 7.86
C THR A 174 8.62 -2.80 8.32
N PRO A 175 9.61 -2.80 7.42
CA PRO A 175 10.78 -1.94 7.59
C PRO A 175 10.35 -0.48 7.78
N ALA A 176 11.24 0.34 8.34
CA ALA A 176 10.96 1.76 8.45
C ALA A 176 10.85 2.39 7.05
N ILE A 177 9.79 3.11 6.82
CA ILE A 177 9.50 3.86 5.58
C ILE A 177 9.53 5.35 5.86
N LEU A 178 9.80 6.15 4.85
CA LEU A 178 9.71 7.60 4.93
C LEU A 178 8.48 8.04 4.14
N ALA A 179 7.49 8.61 4.83
CA ALA A 179 6.26 9.10 4.21
C ALA A 179 6.40 10.54 3.75
N TRP A 180 5.70 10.90 2.69
CA TRP A 180 5.63 12.28 2.20
C TRP A 180 4.18 12.69 2.01
N HIS A 181 3.87 13.95 2.29
CA HIS A 181 2.54 14.55 2.08
C HIS A 181 2.66 15.95 1.51
N PRO A 182 1.65 16.43 0.77
CA PRO A 182 1.60 17.83 0.33
C PRO A 182 1.68 18.81 1.51
N GLN A 183 2.16 20.02 1.26
CA GLN A 183 2.23 21.06 2.30
C GLN A 183 0.86 21.49 2.83
N SER A 184 -0.20 21.23 2.09
CA SER A 184 -1.59 21.43 2.52
C SER A 184 -2.03 20.52 3.67
N GLY A 185 -1.24 19.50 3.96
CA GLY A 185 -1.56 18.45 4.94
C GLY A 185 -1.83 17.10 4.27
N PRO A 186 -2.10 16.07 5.07
CA PRO A 186 -2.45 14.76 4.54
C PRO A 186 -3.82 14.83 3.84
N GLU A 187 -3.88 14.16 2.73
CA GLU A 187 -5.09 13.96 1.94
C GLU A 187 -5.20 12.46 1.61
N GLU A 188 -6.31 12.03 1.05
CA GLU A 188 -6.49 10.62 0.67
C GLU A 188 -5.40 10.18 -0.30
N ILE A 189 -4.82 9.02 -0.04
CA ILE A 189 -3.86 8.37 -0.91
C ILE A 189 -4.31 6.96 -1.26
N TRP A 190 -3.85 6.47 -2.39
CA TRP A 190 -3.88 5.05 -2.69
C TRP A 190 -2.62 4.38 -2.14
N MET A 191 -2.81 3.24 -1.51
CA MET A 191 -1.74 2.35 -1.07
C MET A 191 -2.03 0.94 -1.56
N ARG A 192 -1.04 0.30 -2.14
CA ARG A 192 -1.06 -1.12 -2.49
C ARG A 192 -0.13 -1.90 -1.60
N ILE A 193 -0.55 -3.05 -1.12
CA ILE A 193 0.30 -4.07 -0.54
C ILE A 193 0.18 -5.36 -1.35
N THR A 194 1.31 -5.93 -1.74
CA THR A 194 1.35 -7.21 -2.49
C THR A 194 2.19 -8.21 -1.73
N LEU A 195 1.63 -9.37 -1.48
CA LEU A 195 2.30 -10.57 -0.96
C LEU A 195 2.49 -11.55 -2.12
N SER A 196 3.71 -12.02 -2.37
CA SER A 196 3.99 -12.92 -3.49
C SER A 196 5.12 -13.90 -3.19
N GLU A 197 5.23 -14.99 -3.97
CA GLU A 197 6.28 -16.00 -3.83
C GLU A 197 7.62 -15.57 -4.45
N GLN A 198 7.68 -14.43 -5.10
CA GLN A 198 8.90 -13.91 -5.73
C GLN A 198 9.03 -12.40 -5.52
N PRO A 199 10.25 -11.88 -5.47
CA PRO A 199 10.46 -10.44 -5.32
C PRO A 199 9.95 -9.69 -6.55
N TRP A 200 9.46 -8.47 -6.35
CA TRP A 200 9.17 -7.56 -7.45
C TRP A 200 10.47 -7.08 -8.10
N THR A 201 10.57 -7.21 -9.40
CA THR A 201 11.78 -6.87 -10.18
C THR A 201 11.52 -5.78 -11.22
N GLY A 202 10.56 -4.88 -10.96
CA GLY A 202 10.15 -3.86 -11.90
C GLY A 202 8.96 -4.29 -12.77
N GLY A 203 8.24 -5.32 -12.35
CA GLY A 203 7.03 -5.79 -13.02
C GLY A 203 7.24 -6.19 -14.48
N SER A 204 6.18 -6.08 -15.29
CA SER A 204 6.18 -6.50 -16.68
C SER A 204 6.70 -5.44 -17.68
N ALA A 205 6.85 -4.20 -17.23
CA ALA A 205 7.27 -3.09 -18.09
C ALA A 205 8.14 -2.06 -17.34
N PRO A 206 9.34 -2.46 -16.86
CA PRO A 206 10.21 -1.58 -16.09
C PRO A 206 10.47 -0.24 -16.79
N GLY A 207 10.44 0.86 -16.03
CA GLY A 207 10.69 2.21 -16.53
C GLY A 207 9.55 2.85 -17.34
N LYS A 208 8.38 2.21 -17.41
CA LYS A 208 7.17 2.83 -17.94
C LYS A 208 6.35 3.45 -16.82
N LYS A 209 5.70 4.58 -17.13
CA LYS A 209 4.73 5.19 -16.21
C LYS A 209 3.62 4.20 -15.85
N GLY A 210 3.28 4.19 -14.57
CA GLY A 210 2.32 3.25 -14.03
C GLY A 210 2.85 1.82 -13.88
N ASN A 211 4.17 1.64 -13.81
CA ASN A 211 4.77 0.32 -13.57
C ASN A 211 4.88 -0.04 -12.09
N GLY A 212 4.91 0.93 -11.21
CA GLY A 212 4.85 0.71 -9.77
C GLY A 212 3.62 -0.11 -9.40
N GLY A 213 3.76 -1.07 -8.49
CA GLY A 213 2.68 -1.98 -8.10
C GLY A 213 2.24 -3.00 -9.14
N SER A 214 2.88 -3.03 -10.32
CA SER A 214 2.58 -4.02 -11.36
C SER A 214 3.12 -5.41 -11.01
N GLY A 215 2.56 -6.43 -11.67
CA GLY A 215 3.04 -7.80 -11.58
C GLY A 215 3.87 -8.27 -12.76
N PRO A 216 4.44 -9.47 -12.69
CA PRO A 216 5.15 -10.09 -13.78
C PRO A 216 4.18 -10.55 -14.88
N LYS A 217 4.63 -10.53 -16.13
CA LYS A 217 3.83 -11.08 -17.24
C LYS A 217 3.50 -12.57 -17.06
N THR A 218 4.31 -13.29 -16.32
CA THR A 218 4.14 -14.70 -16.01
C THR A 218 3.10 -14.95 -14.91
N LYS A 219 2.59 -13.89 -14.28
CA LYS A 219 1.73 -13.90 -13.10
C LYS A 219 2.48 -14.35 -11.84
N TYR A 220 1.89 -14.16 -10.70
CA TYR A 220 2.29 -14.80 -9.44
C TYR A 220 1.55 -16.13 -9.30
N GLU A 221 2.20 -17.11 -8.68
CA GLU A 221 1.56 -18.39 -8.36
C GLU A 221 0.70 -18.29 -7.11
N PHE A 222 1.20 -17.57 -6.09
CA PHE A 222 0.60 -17.47 -4.77
C PHE A 222 0.58 -16.05 -4.25
N GLY A 223 -0.21 -15.83 -3.22
CA GLY A 223 -0.28 -14.57 -2.51
C GLY A 223 -1.55 -13.79 -2.81
N GLU A 224 -1.49 -12.51 -2.58
CA GLU A 224 -2.61 -11.59 -2.67
C GLU A 224 -2.14 -10.16 -2.86
N THR A 225 -2.97 -9.33 -3.44
CA THR A 225 -2.78 -7.89 -3.52
C THR A 225 -4.00 -7.20 -2.95
N GLU A 226 -3.78 -6.27 -2.03
CA GLU A 226 -4.84 -5.45 -1.45
C GLU A 226 -4.55 -3.97 -1.70
N ASP A 227 -5.58 -3.21 -2.01
CA ASP A 227 -5.51 -1.79 -2.28
C ASP A 227 -6.34 -0.99 -1.26
N TYR A 228 -5.75 0.06 -0.72
CA TYR A 228 -6.34 0.87 0.33
C TYR A 228 -6.41 2.33 -0.08
N TYR A 229 -7.55 2.94 0.18
CA TYR A 229 -7.77 4.37 -0.03
C TYR A 229 -8.13 5.04 1.29
N PHE A 230 -7.24 5.87 1.82
CA PHE A 230 -7.41 6.47 3.15
C PHE A 230 -6.63 7.77 3.30
N VAL A 231 -7.02 8.58 4.29
CA VAL A 231 -6.23 9.73 4.74
C VAL A 231 -5.23 9.23 5.79
N PRO A 232 -3.92 9.35 5.56
CA PRO A 232 -2.93 8.99 6.58
C PRO A 232 -3.11 9.79 7.87
N ASP A 233 -2.96 9.13 9.00
CA ASP A 233 -2.82 9.82 10.28
C ASP A 233 -1.41 10.41 10.36
N VAL A 234 -1.32 11.71 10.61
CA VAL A 234 -0.05 12.43 10.79
C VAL A 234 0.13 12.92 12.21
N SER A 235 -0.71 12.44 13.12
CA SER A 235 -0.61 12.83 14.51
C SER A 235 0.74 12.42 15.08
N PHE A 236 1.46 13.41 15.57
CA PHE A 236 2.63 13.15 16.38
C PHE A 236 2.17 12.75 17.76
N THR A 237 2.33 11.50 18.11
CA THR A 237 2.56 11.22 19.50
C THR A 237 4.02 11.54 19.77
N VAL A 238 4.32 12.75 20.19
CA VAL A 238 5.53 12.99 20.98
C VAL A 238 5.27 12.26 22.30
N CYS A 239 5.47 10.96 22.28
CA CYS A 239 5.19 10.10 23.41
C CYS A 239 6.47 9.86 24.17
N GLU A 240 7.14 10.92 24.63
CA GLU A 240 8.13 10.78 25.67
C GLU A 240 7.76 11.72 26.80
N ASP A 241 7.50 11.14 27.95
CA ASP A 241 7.51 11.82 29.24
C ASP A 241 8.96 12.22 29.51
N PHE A 242 9.34 13.36 28.92
CA PHE A 242 10.72 13.81 28.90
C PHE A 242 11.17 14.32 30.26
N ASN A 243 10.25 14.80 31.07
CA ASN A 243 10.51 15.26 32.43
C ASN A 243 10.29 14.18 33.50
N GLY A 244 9.70 13.04 33.13
CA GLY A 244 9.50 11.89 34.04
C GLY A 244 8.37 12.10 35.05
N ASP A 245 7.40 12.99 34.77
CA ASP A 245 6.30 13.29 35.70
C ASP A 245 5.11 12.34 35.56
N GLY A 246 5.16 11.42 34.59
CA GLY A 246 4.11 10.44 34.28
C GLY A 246 2.97 10.99 33.45
N GLN A 247 3.10 12.22 32.92
CA GLN A 247 2.14 12.83 32.00
C GLN A 247 2.89 13.30 30.74
N ILE A 248 2.34 13.00 29.59
CA ILE A 248 2.86 13.48 28.31
C ILE A 248 2.06 14.72 27.93
N ASN A 249 2.71 15.89 27.96
CA ASN A 249 2.05 17.18 27.76
C ASN A 249 3.02 18.25 27.20
N GLU A 250 2.56 19.51 27.14
CA GLU A 250 3.34 20.63 26.61
C GLU A 250 4.65 20.88 27.40
N GLN A 251 4.72 20.46 28.66
CA GLN A 251 5.92 20.64 29.48
C GLN A 251 7.06 19.75 28.99
N ASP A 252 6.76 18.54 28.54
CA ASP A 252 7.76 17.64 27.94
C ASP A 252 8.41 18.25 26.71
N LEU A 253 7.60 18.92 25.87
CA LEU A 253 8.11 19.63 24.70
C LEU A 253 9.02 20.79 25.09
N VAL A 254 8.67 21.53 26.15
CA VAL A 254 9.48 22.63 26.66
C VAL A 254 10.81 22.09 27.21
N ASP A 255 10.78 21.03 27.97
CA ASP A 255 11.98 20.44 28.59
C ASP A 255 12.89 19.78 27.53
N PHE A 256 12.29 19.13 26.52
CA PHE A 256 13.03 18.64 25.34
C PHE A 256 13.72 19.77 24.58
N THR A 257 12.99 20.86 24.30
CA THR A 257 13.58 22.00 23.57
C THR A 257 14.68 22.71 24.36
N ALA A 258 14.54 22.82 25.65
CA ALA A 258 15.57 23.37 26.54
C ALA A 258 16.85 22.52 26.53
N ALA A 259 16.72 21.21 26.70
CA ALA A 259 17.84 20.28 26.66
C ALA A 259 18.51 20.24 25.29
N TRP A 260 17.74 20.36 24.21
CA TRP A 260 18.27 20.40 22.85
C TRP A 260 19.08 21.69 22.58
N LEU A 261 18.58 22.84 23.05
CA LEU A 261 19.27 24.12 22.90
C LEU A 261 20.58 24.18 23.73
N GLU A 262 20.61 23.57 24.89
CA GLU A 262 21.84 23.49 25.72
C GLU A 262 22.91 22.65 25.02
N ASN A 263 22.55 21.57 24.35
CA ASN A 263 23.49 20.70 23.65
C ASN A 263 23.96 21.26 22.30
N CYS A 264 23.24 22.21 21.69
CA CYS A 264 23.63 22.85 20.43
C CYS A 264 24.45 24.13 20.60
N SER A 265 24.73 24.53 21.84
CA SER A 265 25.48 25.76 22.15
C SER A 265 26.96 25.53 22.56
N GLN A 266 27.48 24.34 22.29
CA GLN A 266 28.91 24.00 22.51
C GLN A 266 29.71 23.95 21.22
#